data_21d1c167803126025941fc8cfd9c2994
#
_entry.id   21d1c167803126025941fc8cfd9c2994
#
_cell.length_a   1.000
_cell.length_b   1.000
_cell.length_c   1.000
_cell.angle_alpha   90.00
_cell.angle_beta   90.00
_cell.angle_gamma   90.00
#
_symmetry.space_group_name_H-M   'P 1'
#
loop_
_entity.id
_entity.type
_entity.pdbx_description
1 polymer ?
#
loop_
_entity_poly.entity_id
_entity_poly.type
_entity_poly.pdbx_seq_one_letter_code
_entity_poly.pdbx_strand_id
1 'polypeptide(L)'
;MLSDLVGAMATYGLLDRAEQIARTITNPYHLGRALGDLAAIMANSGQLDRAQQLAEHAERAAHTITDPYDRARELSDLVTTFAECGLLDRAERIARTITLPDRQAHALSKLAAAMLKCGRLDRAQQLAEHAERAAHTITDPDRQTRALGDLAATMVKCGQLDRAEHIAHHAEQAARTITDPDEQAWVLSDLVTTFAKCGLLDR
;
A
#
# COMPACT_ATOMS: atom_id res chain seq x y z
N MET A 1 21.93 1.61 -4.24
CA MET A 1 22.96 2.57 -4.71
C MET A 1 22.52 3.42 -5.91
N LEU A 2 22.18 2.87 -7.12
CA LEU A 2 21.72 3.72 -8.23
C LEU A 2 20.34 4.34 -7.98
N SER A 3 19.38 3.61 -7.41
CA SER A 3 18.07 4.12 -7.01
C SER A 3 18.18 5.28 -6.00
N ASP A 4 19.07 5.17 -5.02
CA ASP A 4 19.26 6.21 -4.02
C ASP A 4 19.88 7.48 -4.64
N LEU A 5 20.78 7.30 -5.61
CA LEU A 5 21.34 8.41 -6.39
C LEU A 5 20.25 9.11 -7.22
N VAL A 6 19.38 8.34 -7.86
CA VAL A 6 18.25 8.87 -8.63
C VAL A 6 17.34 9.71 -7.74
N GLY A 7 16.96 9.20 -6.55
CA GLY A 7 16.16 9.93 -5.57
C GLY A 7 16.84 11.22 -5.11
N ALA A 8 18.12 11.16 -4.76
CA ALA A 8 18.90 12.34 -4.36
C ALA A 8 18.96 13.40 -5.48
N MET A 9 19.24 13.00 -6.72
CA MET A 9 19.29 13.92 -7.85
C MET A 9 17.92 14.57 -8.12
N ALA A 10 16.84 13.81 -7.97
CA ALA A 10 15.49 14.31 -8.16
C ALA A 10 15.14 15.37 -7.11
N THR A 11 15.52 15.20 -5.85
CA THR A 11 15.30 16.17 -4.78
C THR A 11 16.06 17.48 -5.00
N TYR A 12 17.20 17.43 -5.70
CA TYR A 12 17.96 18.63 -6.10
C TYR A 12 17.50 19.25 -7.45
N GLY A 13 16.38 18.78 -8.01
CA GLY A 13 15.82 19.34 -9.24
C GLY A 13 16.48 18.86 -10.53
N LEU A 14 17.41 17.89 -10.46
CA LEU A 14 18.10 17.33 -11.64
C LEU A 14 17.28 16.20 -12.30
N LEU A 15 15.99 16.47 -12.54
CA LEU A 15 14.99 15.46 -12.94
C LEU A 15 15.35 14.73 -14.24
N ASP A 16 15.78 15.46 -15.28
CA ASP A 16 16.13 14.84 -16.57
C ASP A 16 17.33 13.89 -16.45
N ARG A 17 18.30 14.27 -15.65
CA ARG A 17 19.48 13.45 -15.41
C ARG A 17 19.18 12.25 -14.52
N ALA A 18 18.32 12.42 -13.52
CA ALA A 18 17.82 11.35 -12.68
C ALA A 18 17.07 10.30 -13.52
N GLU A 19 16.22 10.73 -14.44
CA GLU A 19 15.50 9.85 -15.36
C GLU A 19 16.45 9.09 -16.30
N GLN A 20 17.47 9.77 -16.86
CA GLN A 20 18.48 9.11 -17.69
C GLN A 20 19.23 8.01 -16.92
N ILE A 21 19.60 8.27 -15.66
CA ILE A 21 20.27 7.27 -14.81
C ILE A 21 19.32 6.13 -14.44
N ALA A 22 18.08 6.44 -14.09
CA ALA A 22 17.09 5.40 -13.77
C ALA A 22 16.93 4.40 -14.91
N ARG A 23 16.91 4.87 -16.16
CA ARG A 23 16.82 4.01 -17.35
C ARG A 23 18.02 3.08 -17.58
N THR A 24 19.14 3.31 -16.90
CA THR A 24 20.31 2.40 -16.95
C THR A 24 20.21 1.25 -15.94
N ILE A 25 19.22 1.29 -15.04
CA ILE A 25 19.02 0.25 -14.05
C ILE A 25 18.45 -1.00 -14.74
N THR A 26 19.17 -2.09 -14.72
CA THR A 26 18.77 -3.35 -15.37
C THR A 26 17.94 -4.25 -14.48
N ASN A 27 18.07 -4.13 -13.15
CA ASN A 27 17.27 -4.91 -12.22
C ASN A 27 15.85 -4.32 -12.15
N PRO A 28 14.80 -5.10 -12.48
CA PRO A 28 13.42 -4.59 -12.60
C PRO A 28 12.85 -4.06 -11.27
N TYR A 29 13.21 -4.65 -10.13
CA TYR A 29 12.81 -4.17 -8.82
C TYR A 29 13.36 -2.76 -8.55
N HIS A 30 14.66 -2.56 -8.73
CA HIS A 30 15.29 -1.25 -8.52
C HIS A 30 14.88 -0.22 -9.58
N LEU A 31 14.59 -0.65 -10.80
CA LEU A 31 14.07 0.20 -11.86
C LEU A 31 12.65 0.69 -11.53
N GLY A 32 11.74 -0.23 -11.15
CA GLY A 32 10.37 0.09 -10.75
C GLY A 32 10.35 1.12 -9.64
N ARG A 33 11.10 0.89 -8.57
CA ARG A 33 11.22 1.80 -7.43
C ARG A 33 11.77 3.18 -7.84
N ALA A 34 12.88 3.23 -8.57
CA ALA A 34 13.49 4.50 -8.99
C ALA A 34 12.55 5.33 -9.88
N LEU A 35 11.83 4.69 -10.81
CA LEU A 35 10.85 5.36 -11.66
C LEU A 35 9.59 5.76 -10.88
N GLY A 36 9.16 4.97 -9.90
CA GLY A 36 8.05 5.29 -9.00
C GLY A 36 8.33 6.54 -8.17
N ASP A 37 9.51 6.60 -7.55
CA ASP A 37 9.96 7.76 -6.76
C ASP A 37 10.05 9.03 -7.63
N LEU A 38 10.60 8.91 -8.85
CA LEU A 38 10.64 10.02 -9.81
C LEU A 38 9.25 10.49 -10.22
N ALA A 39 8.33 9.56 -10.47
CA ALA A 39 6.94 9.88 -10.80
C ALA A 39 6.27 10.67 -9.67
N ALA A 40 6.49 10.28 -8.42
CA ALA A 40 5.95 10.98 -7.25
C ALA A 40 6.53 12.41 -7.14
N ILE A 41 7.84 12.57 -7.31
CA ILE A 41 8.48 13.90 -7.26
C ILE A 41 7.96 14.80 -8.38
N MET A 42 7.79 14.26 -9.59
CA MET A 42 7.24 15.03 -10.71
C MET A 42 5.77 15.38 -10.52
N ALA A 43 4.96 14.47 -9.97
CA ALA A 43 3.56 14.77 -9.63
C ALA A 43 3.46 15.90 -8.61
N ASN A 44 4.26 15.85 -7.55
CA ASN A 44 4.31 16.88 -6.51
C ASN A 44 4.83 18.23 -7.04
N SER A 45 5.63 18.23 -8.09
CA SER A 45 6.09 19.46 -8.80
C SER A 45 5.14 19.95 -9.89
N GLY A 46 3.96 19.31 -10.06
CA GLY A 46 2.95 19.68 -11.04
C GLY A 46 3.20 19.17 -12.47
N GLN A 47 4.24 18.38 -12.71
CA GLN A 47 4.57 17.79 -14.01
C GLN A 47 3.78 16.49 -14.25
N LEU A 48 2.45 16.58 -14.23
CA LEU A 48 1.54 15.41 -14.21
C LEU A 48 1.71 14.48 -15.41
N ASP A 49 1.89 15.01 -16.62
CA ASP A 49 2.04 14.19 -17.83
C ASP A 49 3.31 13.31 -17.75
N ARG A 50 4.43 13.89 -17.32
CA ARG A 50 5.69 13.16 -17.14
C ARG A 50 5.57 12.16 -15.98
N ALA A 51 4.93 12.56 -14.88
CA ALA A 51 4.66 11.67 -13.76
C ALA A 51 3.87 10.44 -14.18
N GLN A 52 2.83 10.61 -15.00
CA GLN A 52 2.03 9.49 -15.51
C GLN A 52 2.85 8.56 -16.42
N GLN A 53 3.70 9.10 -17.29
CA GLN A 53 4.57 8.29 -18.14
C GLN A 53 5.58 7.46 -17.33
N LEU A 54 6.21 8.07 -16.32
CA LEU A 54 7.15 7.38 -15.44
C LEU A 54 6.44 6.31 -14.59
N ALA A 55 5.26 6.61 -14.07
CA ALA A 55 4.45 5.66 -13.32
C ALA A 55 4.06 4.43 -14.17
N GLU A 56 3.79 4.64 -15.47
CA GLU A 56 3.54 3.53 -16.40
C GLU A 56 4.80 2.69 -16.65
N HIS A 57 5.96 3.33 -16.74
CA HIS A 57 7.23 2.61 -16.88
C HIS A 57 7.57 1.83 -15.61
N ALA A 58 7.33 2.41 -14.41
CA ALA A 58 7.51 1.75 -13.13
C ALA A 58 6.62 0.50 -13.02
N GLU A 59 5.34 0.62 -13.35
CA GLU A 59 4.39 -0.49 -13.36
C GLU A 59 4.85 -1.62 -14.30
N ARG A 60 5.27 -1.28 -15.52
CA ARG A 60 5.81 -2.26 -16.48
C ARG A 60 7.05 -2.96 -15.93
N ALA A 61 7.99 -2.22 -15.34
CA ALA A 61 9.17 -2.81 -14.72
C ALA A 61 8.79 -3.77 -13.58
N ALA A 62 7.88 -3.38 -12.69
CA ALA A 62 7.40 -4.23 -11.61
C ALA A 62 6.77 -5.54 -12.13
N HIS A 63 6.01 -5.49 -13.21
CA HIS A 63 5.43 -6.70 -13.83
C HIS A 63 6.46 -7.65 -14.43
N THR A 64 7.69 -7.21 -14.74
CA THR A 64 8.77 -8.09 -15.21
C THR A 64 9.52 -8.81 -14.08
N ILE A 65 9.24 -8.49 -12.82
CA ILE A 65 9.81 -9.19 -11.67
C ILE A 65 9.28 -10.64 -11.69
N THR A 66 10.22 -11.59 -11.72
CA THR A 66 9.87 -13.02 -11.87
C THR A 66 9.33 -13.63 -10.59
N ASP A 67 9.90 -13.26 -9.43
CA ASP A 67 9.41 -13.74 -8.14
C ASP A 67 8.03 -13.13 -7.82
N PRO A 68 6.99 -13.94 -7.57
CA PRO A 68 5.63 -13.46 -7.33
C PRO A 68 5.50 -12.59 -6.07
N TYR A 69 6.29 -12.92 -5.02
CA TYR A 69 6.25 -12.17 -3.77
C TYR A 69 6.91 -10.79 -3.91
N ASP A 70 8.10 -10.75 -4.52
CA ASP A 70 8.80 -9.50 -4.80
C ASP A 70 8.02 -8.61 -5.77
N ARG A 71 7.37 -9.20 -6.78
CA ARG A 71 6.49 -8.48 -7.70
C ARG A 71 5.30 -7.87 -6.97
N ALA A 72 4.60 -8.64 -6.13
CA ALA A 72 3.45 -8.15 -5.40
C ALA A 72 3.84 -7.07 -4.38
N ARG A 73 5.02 -7.20 -3.75
CA ARG A 73 5.57 -6.19 -2.84
C ARG A 73 5.84 -4.89 -3.59
N GLU A 74 6.56 -4.94 -4.71
CA GLU A 74 6.88 -3.75 -5.49
C GLU A 74 5.61 -3.06 -6.01
N LEU A 75 4.63 -3.82 -6.53
CA LEU A 75 3.34 -3.26 -6.95
C LEU A 75 2.60 -2.58 -5.79
N SER A 76 2.62 -3.18 -4.58
CA SER A 76 2.01 -2.59 -3.38
C SER A 76 2.72 -1.29 -2.95
N ASP A 77 4.04 -1.25 -3.04
CA ASP A 77 4.84 -0.07 -2.74
C ASP A 77 4.55 1.06 -3.75
N LEU A 78 4.44 0.74 -5.05
CA LEU A 78 4.04 1.69 -6.09
C LEU A 78 2.62 2.25 -5.86
N VAL A 79 1.66 1.41 -5.44
CA VAL A 79 0.31 1.88 -5.09
C VAL A 79 0.37 2.91 -3.97
N THR A 80 1.15 2.65 -2.92
CA THR A 80 1.30 3.57 -1.79
C THR A 80 1.91 4.90 -2.25
N THR A 81 3.01 4.85 -2.98
CA THR A 81 3.71 6.03 -3.52
C THR A 81 2.78 6.88 -4.41
N PHE A 82 2.04 6.23 -5.31
CA PHE A 82 1.12 6.93 -6.23
C PHE A 82 -0.13 7.47 -5.53
N ALA A 83 -0.60 6.78 -4.50
CA ALA A 83 -1.69 7.28 -3.67
C ALA A 83 -1.30 8.54 -2.90
N GLU A 84 -0.08 8.61 -2.40
CA GLU A 84 0.46 9.76 -1.65
C GLU A 84 0.69 10.99 -2.52
N CYS A 85 1.09 10.82 -3.78
CA CYS A 85 1.31 11.93 -4.73
C CYS A 85 0.07 12.26 -5.59
N GLY A 86 -1.08 11.65 -5.32
CA GLY A 86 -2.35 11.98 -5.99
C GLY A 86 -2.60 11.27 -7.32
N LEU A 87 -1.74 10.34 -7.76
CA LEU A 87 -1.96 9.51 -8.96
C LEU A 87 -2.95 8.37 -8.67
N LEU A 88 -4.12 8.70 -8.10
CA LEU A 88 -5.07 7.77 -7.51
C LEU A 88 -5.62 6.74 -8.50
N ASP A 89 -5.94 7.16 -9.73
CA ASP A 89 -6.50 6.25 -10.75
C ASP A 89 -5.46 5.23 -11.22
N ARG A 90 -4.17 5.62 -11.24
CA ARG A 90 -3.06 4.70 -11.53
C ARG A 90 -2.87 3.72 -10.37
N ALA A 91 -2.82 4.23 -9.15
CA ALA A 91 -2.69 3.41 -7.93
C ALA A 91 -3.80 2.35 -7.87
N GLU A 92 -5.04 2.71 -8.19
CA GLU A 92 -6.15 1.76 -8.19
C GLU A 92 -6.02 0.67 -9.25
N ARG A 93 -5.59 1.01 -10.47
CA ARG A 93 -5.35 -0.01 -11.51
C ARG A 93 -4.31 -1.01 -11.07
N ILE A 94 -3.18 -0.54 -10.53
CA ILE A 94 -2.11 -1.42 -10.04
C ILE A 94 -2.59 -2.30 -8.89
N ALA A 95 -3.29 -1.74 -7.89
CA ALA A 95 -3.79 -2.50 -6.75
C ALA A 95 -4.64 -3.72 -7.16
N ARG A 96 -5.39 -3.60 -8.26
CA ARG A 96 -6.21 -4.69 -8.79
C ARG A 96 -5.42 -5.80 -9.47
N THR A 97 -4.17 -5.55 -9.87
CA THR A 97 -3.29 -6.55 -10.50
C THR A 97 -2.49 -7.36 -9.48
N ILE A 98 -2.49 -6.95 -8.22
CA ILE A 98 -1.78 -7.65 -7.15
C ILE A 98 -2.50 -8.96 -6.86
N THR A 99 -1.76 -10.07 -6.99
CA THR A 99 -2.32 -11.43 -6.84
C THR A 99 -2.17 -12.01 -5.43
N LEU A 100 -1.25 -11.48 -4.61
CA LEU A 100 -1.07 -11.91 -3.22
C LEU A 100 -2.07 -11.16 -2.32
N PRO A 101 -2.97 -11.88 -1.62
CA PRO A 101 -4.06 -11.26 -0.87
C PRO A 101 -3.60 -10.28 0.22
N ASP A 102 -2.53 -10.61 0.96
CA ASP A 102 -1.96 -9.75 1.99
C ASP A 102 -1.44 -8.43 1.41
N ARG A 103 -0.74 -8.49 0.27
CA ARG A 103 -0.24 -7.30 -0.42
C ARG A 103 -1.36 -6.50 -1.08
N GLN A 104 -2.35 -7.17 -1.62
CA GLN A 104 -3.53 -6.52 -2.22
C GLN A 104 -4.36 -5.81 -1.14
N ALA A 105 -4.65 -6.46 -0.01
CA ALA A 105 -5.37 -5.86 1.09
C ALA A 105 -4.66 -4.61 1.62
N HIS A 106 -3.33 -4.69 1.81
CA HIS A 106 -2.52 -3.55 2.25
C HIS A 106 -2.58 -2.38 1.25
N ALA A 107 -2.35 -2.64 -0.04
CA ALA A 107 -2.38 -1.63 -1.09
C ALA A 107 -3.75 -0.94 -1.19
N LEU A 108 -4.84 -1.72 -1.17
CA LEU A 108 -6.22 -1.20 -1.21
C LEU A 108 -6.56 -0.38 0.03
N SER A 109 -6.11 -0.79 1.23
CA SER A 109 -6.29 -0.04 2.46
C SER A 109 -5.59 1.32 2.42
N LYS A 110 -4.34 1.38 1.95
CA LYS A 110 -3.59 2.64 1.76
C LYS A 110 -4.27 3.56 0.75
N LEU A 111 -4.73 3.00 -0.36
CA LEU A 111 -5.44 3.76 -1.39
C LEU A 111 -6.80 4.28 -0.87
N ALA A 112 -7.56 3.49 -0.11
CA ALA A 112 -8.79 3.94 0.54
C ALA A 112 -8.54 5.15 1.45
N ALA A 113 -7.49 5.09 2.27
CA ALA A 113 -7.09 6.21 3.12
C ALA A 113 -6.74 7.48 2.32
N ALA A 114 -6.05 7.33 1.18
CA ALA A 114 -5.72 8.45 0.30
C ALA A 114 -6.98 9.05 -0.38
N MET A 115 -7.90 8.19 -0.85
CA MET A 115 -9.18 8.63 -1.42
C MET A 115 -10.00 9.44 -0.42
N LEU A 116 -10.01 9.04 0.86
CA LEU A 116 -10.70 9.78 1.92
C LEU A 116 -10.11 11.17 2.16
N LYS A 117 -8.79 11.28 2.21
CA LYS A 117 -8.11 12.58 2.32
C LYS A 117 -8.48 13.52 1.16
N CYS A 118 -8.79 12.96 -0.01
CA CYS A 118 -9.24 13.70 -1.19
C CYS A 118 -10.77 13.90 -1.24
N GLY A 119 -11.53 13.53 -0.21
CA GLY A 119 -12.99 13.67 -0.15
C GLY A 119 -13.78 12.70 -1.04
N ARG A 120 -13.14 11.68 -1.60
CA ARG A 120 -13.77 10.66 -2.46
C ARG A 120 -14.35 9.52 -1.63
N LEU A 121 -15.34 9.82 -0.78
CA LEU A 121 -15.89 8.91 0.23
C LEU A 121 -16.41 7.59 -0.35
N ASP A 122 -17.25 7.64 -1.37
CA ASP A 122 -17.86 6.44 -1.97
C ASP A 122 -16.79 5.51 -2.54
N ARG A 123 -15.76 6.09 -3.15
CA ARG A 123 -14.68 5.30 -3.73
C ARG A 123 -13.79 4.67 -2.66
N ALA A 124 -13.49 5.41 -1.62
CA ALA A 124 -12.76 4.92 -0.46
C ALA A 124 -13.48 3.75 0.20
N GLN A 125 -14.81 3.83 0.35
CA GLN A 125 -15.62 2.77 0.90
C GLN A 125 -15.56 1.50 0.03
N GLN A 126 -15.71 1.63 -1.29
CA GLN A 126 -15.60 0.49 -2.21
C GLN A 126 -14.22 -0.19 -2.12
N LEU A 127 -13.14 0.60 -2.04
CA LEU A 127 -11.79 0.08 -1.90
C LEU A 127 -11.57 -0.63 -0.57
N ALA A 128 -12.13 -0.09 0.51
CA ALA A 128 -12.10 -0.74 1.82
C ALA A 128 -12.84 -2.09 1.82
N GLU A 129 -13.99 -2.18 1.13
CA GLU A 129 -14.70 -3.45 0.94
C GLU A 129 -13.89 -4.47 0.13
N HIS A 130 -13.15 -3.99 -0.85
CA HIS A 130 -12.24 -4.85 -1.61
C HIS A 130 -11.05 -5.31 -0.76
N ALA A 131 -10.48 -4.41 0.06
CA ALA A 131 -9.39 -4.74 0.99
C ALA A 131 -9.84 -5.80 2.00
N GLU A 132 -11.03 -5.65 2.57
CA GLU A 132 -11.60 -6.60 3.52
C GLU A 132 -11.79 -7.99 2.88
N ARG A 133 -12.36 -8.03 1.68
CA ARG A 133 -12.51 -9.29 0.92
C ARG A 133 -11.17 -9.95 0.64
N ALA A 134 -10.16 -9.18 0.23
CA ALA A 134 -8.81 -9.70 0.03
C ALA A 134 -8.22 -10.24 1.34
N ALA A 135 -8.38 -9.52 2.46
CA ALA A 135 -7.91 -9.96 3.77
C ALA A 135 -8.56 -11.28 4.21
N HIS A 136 -9.85 -11.48 3.96
CA HIS A 136 -10.52 -12.75 4.28
C HIS A 136 -10.04 -13.95 3.45
N THR A 137 -9.36 -13.73 2.32
CA THR A 137 -8.76 -14.83 1.53
C THR A 137 -7.34 -15.20 1.99
N ILE A 138 -6.78 -14.46 2.95
CA ILE A 138 -5.47 -14.78 3.53
C ILE A 138 -5.64 -16.03 4.41
N THR A 139 -4.88 -17.07 4.09
CA THR A 139 -4.94 -18.35 4.82
C THR A 139 -4.07 -18.38 6.06
N ASP A 140 -3.07 -17.54 6.15
CA ASP A 140 -2.18 -17.39 7.30
C ASP A 140 -2.84 -16.48 8.33
N PRO A 141 -3.17 -16.98 9.54
CA PRO A 141 -3.93 -16.20 10.53
C PRO A 141 -3.19 -14.95 11.03
N ASP A 142 -1.85 -14.99 11.17
CA ASP A 142 -1.05 -13.83 11.57
C ASP A 142 -1.16 -12.72 10.52
N ARG A 143 -0.94 -13.07 9.25
CA ARG A 143 -1.06 -12.10 8.15
C ARG A 143 -2.49 -11.60 7.99
N GLN A 144 -3.48 -12.46 8.16
CA GLN A 144 -4.90 -12.06 8.11
C GLN A 144 -5.23 -11.06 9.21
N THR A 145 -4.82 -11.35 10.46
CA THR A 145 -5.01 -10.47 11.60
C THR A 145 -4.38 -9.09 11.36
N ARG A 146 -3.15 -9.05 10.88
CA ARG A 146 -2.48 -7.77 10.57
C ARG A 146 -3.19 -6.99 9.48
N ALA A 147 -3.58 -7.65 8.39
CA ALA A 147 -4.28 -6.99 7.28
C ALA A 147 -5.62 -6.39 7.73
N LEU A 148 -6.40 -7.13 8.53
CA LEU A 148 -7.67 -6.65 9.10
C LEU A 148 -7.45 -5.55 10.15
N GLY A 149 -6.44 -5.68 11.00
CA GLY A 149 -6.07 -4.66 11.99
C GLY A 149 -5.68 -3.33 11.35
N ASP A 150 -4.83 -3.36 10.32
CA ASP A 150 -4.44 -2.18 9.55
C ASP A 150 -5.64 -1.53 8.84
N LEU A 151 -6.56 -2.35 8.34
CA LEU A 151 -7.78 -1.86 7.70
C LEU A 151 -8.72 -1.21 8.71
N ALA A 152 -8.93 -1.82 9.89
CA ALA A 152 -9.72 -1.25 10.98
C ALA A 152 -9.15 0.12 11.41
N ALA A 153 -7.83 0.20 11.63
CA ALA A 153 -7.14 1.44 11.95
C ALA A 153 -7.31 2.51 10.86
N THR A 154 -7.35 2.09 9.59
CA THR A 154 -7.63 2.99 8.47
C THR A 154 -9.06 3.51 8.53
N MET A 155 -10.04 2.65 8.80
CA MET A 155 -11.45 3.03 8.93
C MET A 155 -11.69 4.03 10.07
N VAL A 156 -11.00 3.88 11.22
CA VAL A 156 -11.04 4.87 12.30
C VAL A 156 -10.58 6.24 11.83
N LYS A 157 -9.43 6.31 11.18
CA LYS A 157 -8.90 7.58 10.64
C LYS A 157 -9.85 8.23 9.63
N CYS A 158 -10.73 7.45 9.05
CA CYS A 158 -11.76 7.84 8.11
C CYS A 158 -13.08 8.23 8.78
N GLY A 159 -13.17 8.14 10.11
CA GLY A 159 -14.40 8.39 10.86
C GLY A 159 -15.50 7.32 10.67
N GLN A 160 -15.16 6.16 10.07
CA GLN A 160 -16.10 5.03 9.86
C GLN A 160 -15.98 4.04 11.05
N LEU A 161 -16.42 4.50 12.21
CA LEU A 161 -16.18 3.78 13.46
C LEU A 161 -16.91 2.44 13.54
N ASP A 162 -18.18 2.38 13.17
CA ASP A 162 -18.98 1.14 13.20
C ASP A 162 -18.35 0.06 12.32
N ARG A 163 -17.82 0.47 11.16
CA ARG A 163 -17.12 -0.45 10.26
C ARG A 163 -15.77 -0.88 10.83
N ALA A 164 -15.04 0.05 11.44
CA ALA A 164 -13.77 -0.26 12.09
C ALA A 164 -13.95 -1.30 13.20
N GLU A 165 -14.99 -1.17 14.03
CA GLU A 165 -15.32 -2.14 15.08
C GLU A 165 -15.64 -3.52 14.51
N HIS A 166 -16.43 -3.58 13.43
CA HIS A 166 -16.75 -4.84 12.75
C HIS A 166 -15.50 -5.53 12.21
N ILE A 167 -14.61 -4.80 11.54
CA ILE A 167 -13.36 -5.32 11.00
C ILE A 167 -12.40 -5.72 12.13
N ALA A 168 -12.34 -4.95 13.22
CA ALA A 168 -11.54 -5.25 14.38
C ALA A 168 -11.96 -6.59 15.05
N HIS A 169 -13.27 -6.84 15.12
CA HIS A 169 -13.78 -8.12 15.62
C HIS A 169 -13.33 -9.31 14.74
N HIS A 170 -13.33 -9.14 13.42
CA HIS A 170 -12.82 -10.17 12.51
C HIS A 170 -11.30 -10.39 12.67
N ALA A 171 -10.53 -9.32 12.90
CA ALA A 171 -9.10 -9.43 13.20
C ALA A 171 -8.85 -10.24 14.49
N GLU A 172 -9.63 -9.96 15.54
CA GLU A 172 -9.57 -10.72 16.80
C GLU A 172 -9.93 -12.20 16.59
N GLN A 173 -10.98 -12.49 15.81
CA GLN A 173 -11.35 -13.86 15.48
C GLN A 173 -10.22 -14.59 14.75
N ALA A 174 -9.58 -13.95 13.75
CA ALA A 174 -8.44 -14.52 13.05
C ALA A 174 -7.26 -14.80 13.99
N ALA A 175 -6.92 -13.86 14.87
CA ALA A 175 -5.85 -14.03 15.85
C ALA A 175 -6.10 -15.23 16.78
N ARG A 176 -7.34 -15.49 17.17
CA ARG A 176 -7.72 -16.64 18.01
C ARG A 176 -7.54 -18.00 17.32
N THR A 177 -7.40 -18.04 16.01
CA THR A 177 -7.13 -19.28 15.25
C THR A 177 -5.65 -19.64 15.20
N ILE A 178 -4.75 -18.76 15.65
CA ILE A 178 -3.31 -19.03 15.76
C ILE A 178 -3.10 -20.12 16.81
N THR A 179 -2.44 -21.19 16.39
CA THR A 179 -2.27 -22.39 17.24
C THR A 179 -1.07 -22.31 18.17
N ASP A 180 -0.04 -21.56 17.82
CA ASP A 180 1.11 -21.30 18.69
C ASP A 180 0.75 -20.25 19.75
N PRO A 181 0.82 -20.57 21.08
CA PRO A 181 0.39 -19.65 22.12
C PRO A 181 1.26 -18.37 22.20
N ASP A 182 2.55 -18.49 21.94
CA ASP A 182 3.47 -17.35 22.02
C ASP A 182 3.25 -16.40 20.83
N GLU A 183 3.06 -16.95 19.63
CA GLU A 183 2.71 -16.20 18.43
C GLU A 183 1.33 -15.54 18.58
N GLN A 184 0.33 -16.29 19.07
CA GLN A 184 -1.01 -15.75 19.34
C GLN A 184 -0.97 -14.58 20.32
N ALA A 185 -0.24 -14.71 21.44
CA ALA A 185 -0.11 -13.66 22.44
C ALA A 185 0.56 -12.41 21.86
N TRP A 186 1.59 -12.60 21.04
CA TRP A 186 2.28 -11.49 20.37
C TRP A 186 1.37 -10.75 19.38
N VAL A 187 0.64 -11.48 18.53
CA VAL A 187 -0.28 -10.91 17.54
C VAL A 187 -1.44 -10.17 18.22
N LEU A 188 -2.01 -10.73 19.27
CA LEU A 188 -3.07 -10.06 20.04
C LEU A 188 -2.55 -8.80 20.72
N SER A 189 -1.34 -8.79 21.25
CA SER A 189 -0.71 -7.62 21.85
C SER A 189 -0.48 -6.50 20.82
N ASP A 190 -0.05 -6.86 19.60
CA ASP A 190 0.13 -5.91 18.50
C ASP A 190 -1.21 -5.32 18.03
N LEU A 191 -2.25 -6.16 17.94
CA LEU A 191 -3.61 -5.74 17.61
C LEU A 191 -4.18 -4.76 18.66
N VAL A 192 -4.03 -5.07 19.95
CA VAL A 192 -4.44 -4.18 21.05
C VAL A 192 -3.70 -2.84 20.97
N THR A 193 -2.39 -2.88 20.71
CA THR A 193 -1.59 -1.66 20.55
C THR A 193 -2.07 -0.81 19.36
N THR A 194 -2.42 -1.45 18.26
CA THR A 194 -2.96 -0.79 17.07
C THR A 194 -4.32 -0.14 17.36
N PHE A 195 -5.20 -0.86 18.05
CA PHE A 195 -6.54 -0.36 18.41
C PHE A 195 -6.46 0.77 19.47
N ALA A 196 -5.56 0.66 20.44
CA ALA A 196 -5.32 1.72 21.42
C ALA A 196 -4.87 3.02 20.74
N LYS A 197 -3.91 2.94 19.82
CA LYS A 197 -3.43 4.11 19.06
C LYS A 197 -4.53 4.76 18.19
N CYS A 198 -5.53 4.00 17.80
CA CYS A 198 -6.64 4.47 16.98
C CYS A 198 -7.88 4.86 17.79
N GLY A 199 -7.89 4.67 19.12
CA GLY A 199 -9.03 5.00 19.98
C GLY A 199 -10.21 4.01 19.86
N LEU A 200 -9.95 2.77 19.45
CA LEU A 200 -10.97 1.71 19.37
C LEU A 200 -11.19 0.98 20.71
N LEU A 201 -10.27 1.12 21.67
CA LEU A 201 -10.37 0.43 22.97
C LEU A 201 -11.17 1.22 24.03
N ASP A 202 -11.46 2.48 23.82
CA ASP A 202 -12.11 3.36 24.80
C ASP A 202 -13.66 3.35 24.64
N ARG A 203 -14.19 2.35 23.94
CA ARG A 203 -15.61 2.15 23.67
C ARG A 203 -16.05 0.75 24.08
#